data_bb7cdf74690d92790620c1a08c96aae2
#
_entry.id   bb7cdf74690d92790620c1a08c96aae2
#
_cell.length_a   1.000
_cell.length_b   1.000
_cell.length_c   1.000
_cell.angle_alpha   90.00
_cell.angle_beta   90.00
_cell.angle_gamma   90.00
#
_symmetry.space_group_name_H-M   'P 1'
#
loop_
_entity.id
_entity.type
_entity.pdbx_description
1 polymer ?
#
loop_
_entity_poly.entity_id
_entity_poly.type
_entity_poly.pdbx_seq_one_letter_code
_entity_poly.pdbx_strand_id
1 'polypeptide(L)'
;HINLGITDPEWLFAAVRLVRCEASLLLALSASSPFLDDEVTGQHSQRWKQFPLTPEKVPLFLDHSHYIRWVEEQLAEGLMRNERHLWTSVRPNGPRRPYDLNRLELRICDLVTDPAELIAITALLELRLLQLRDAPQQLDPIRSSRLTAKELATLADANDAAAAHESLDATLHRWEDGSPVTCRAWLEELLDQISPLAQQHNLLSQLRPMDDLLRNGN
;
A
#
# COMPACT_ATOMS: atom_id res chain seq x y z
N HIS A 1 -4.69 -10.95 0.10
CA HIS A 1 -4.10 -10.04 1.11
C HIS A 1 -2.70 -10.52 1.47
N ILE A 2 -1.75 -9.59 1.58
CA ILE A 2 -0.41 -9.88 2.09
C ILE A 2 -0.37 -9.44 3.55
N ASN A 3 0.10 -10.31 4.44
CA ASN A 3 0.24 -10.03 5.87
C ASN A 3 1.70 -10.17 6.28
N LEU A 4 2.30 -9.12 6.83
CA LEU A 4 3.66 -9.10 7.35
C LEU A 4 3.66 -8.87 8.86
N GLY A 5 4.30 -9.74 9.60
CA GLY A 5 4.37 -9.69 11.07
C GLY A 5 5.23 -8.52 11.54
N ILE A 6 4.63 -7.60 12.31
CA ILE A 6 5.30 -6.45 12.94
C ILE A 6 4.68 -6.29 14.33
N THR A 7 5.46 -6.54 15.36
CA THR A 7 4.99 -6.48 16.76
C THR A 7 5.31 -5.17 17.46
N ASP A 8 6.32 -4.43 16.99
CA ASP A 8 6.63 -3.10 17.49
C ASP A 8 5.62 -2.08 16.97
N PRO A 9 4.87 -1.36 17.82
CA PRO A 9 3.82 -0.45 17.37
C PRO A 9 4.34 0.76 16.60
N GLU A 10 5.50 1.32 16.97
CA GLU A 10 6.05 2.49 16.27
C GLU A 10 6.44 2.11 14.84
N TRP A 11 7.14 0.99 14.69
CA TRP A 11 7.49 0.47 13.38
C TRP A 11 6.24 0.07 12.57
N LEU A 12 5.24 -0.56 13.20
CA LEU A 12 3.99 -0.94 12.53
C LEU A 12 3.29 0.29 11.94
N PHE A 13 3.17 1.39 12.70
CA PHE A 13 2.49 2.59 12.19
C PHE A 13 3.33 3.36 11.18
N ALA A 14 4.66 3.37 11.29
CA ALA A 14 5.54 3.87 10.23
C ALA A 14 5.37 3.06 8.94
N ALA A 15 5.32 1.72 9.05
CA ALA A 15 5.08 0.82 7.93
C ALA A 15 3.69 1.05 7.28
N VAL A 16 2.63 1.19 8.08
CA VAL A 16 1.28 1.50 7.57
C VAL A 16 1.27 2.82 6.82
N ARG A 17 1.95 3.86 7.32
CA ARG A 17 2.03 5.16 6.65
C ARG A 17 2.76 5.08 5.31
N LEU A 18 3.94 4.46 5.29
CA LEU A 18 4.71 4.31 4.06
C LEU A 18 3.92 3.50 3.02
N VAL A 19 3.42 2.34 3.42
CA VAL A 19 2.67 1.46 2.50
C VAL A 19 1.37 2.11 2.04
N ARG A 20 0.70 2.93 2.88
CA ARG A 20 -0.47 3.71 2.46
C ARG A 20 -0.14 4.70 1.34
N CYS A 21 1.02 5.35 1.41
CA CYS A 21 1.47 6.31 0.39
C CYS A 21 2.00 5.63 -0.89
N GLU A 22 2.40 4.36 -0.81
CA GLU A 22 2.95 3.58 -1.93
C GLU A 22 2.02 2.45 -2.39
N ALA A 23 0.80 2.32 -1.83
CA ALA A 23 -0.14 1.24 -2.11
C ALA A 23 -0.53 1.16 -3.60
N SER A 24 -0.64 2.31 -4.26
CA SER A 24 -0.91 2.42 -5.70
C SER A 24 0.10 1.68 -6.58
N LEU A 25 1.37 1.61 -6.17
CA LEU A 25 2.42 0.86 -6.88
C LEU A 25 2.13 -0.65 -6.85
N LEU A 26 1.69 -1.16 -5.68
CA LEU A 26 1.36 -2.56 -5.50
C LEU A 26 0.03 -2.93 -6.17
N LEU A 27 -0.91 -1.97 -6.25
CA LEU A 27 -2.11 -2.12 -7.05
C LEU A 27 -1.77 -2.24 -8.54
N ALA A 28 -0.93 -1.35 -9.05
CA ALA A 28 -0.54 -1.35 -10.45
C ALA A 28 0.14 -2.66 -10.88
N LEU A 29 1.02 -3.22 -10.01
CA LEU A 29 1.68 -4.51 -10.25
C LEU A 29 0.70 -5.70 -10.24
N SER A 30 -0.46 -5.57 -9.62
CA SER A 30 -1.42 -6.66 -9.44
C SER A 30 -2.74 -6.44 -10.18
N ALA A 31 -2.92 -5.32 -10.88
CA ALA A 31 -4.17 -4.96 -11.53
C ALA A 31 -4.57 -6.00 -12.61
N SER A 32 -5.68 -6.70 -12.40
CA SER A 32 -6.11 -7.83 -13.23
C SER A 32 -7.64 -8.01 -13.27
N SER A 33 -8.40 -6.95 -12.97
CA SER A 33 -9.86 -7.03 -12.94
C SER A 33 -10.52 -5.98 -13.85
N PRO A 34 -10.35 -6.06 -15.19
CA PRO A 34 -10.87 -5.06 -16.13
C PRO A 34 -12.35 -5.25 -16.48
N PHE A 35 -12.99 -6.32 -16.02
CA PHE A 35 -14.37 -6.69 -16.41
C PHE A 35 -15.36 -6.51 -15.27
N LEU A 36 -16.59 -6.16 -15.64
CA LEU A 36 -17.77 -6.19 -14.77
C LEU A 36 -18.98 -6.60 -15.61
N ASP A 37 -19.74 -7.60 -15.16
CA ASP A 37 -20.93 -8.11 -15.84
C ASP A 37 -20.67 -8.46 -17.33
N ASP A 38 -19.55 -9.11 -17.59
CA ASP A 38 -19.04 -9.52 -18.92
C ASP A 38 -18.64 -8.37 -19.86
N GLU A 39 -18.61 -7.12 -19.36
CA GLU A 39 -18.19 -5.94 -20.12
C GLU A 39 -16.82 -5.41 -19.69
N VAL A 40 -16.06 -4.86 -20.64
CA VAL A 40 -14.79 -4.15 -20.37
C VAL A 40 -15.12 -2.78 -19.78
N THR A 41 -14.62 -2.50 -18.58
CA THR A 41 -14.97 -1.29 -17.81
C THR A 41 -14.12 -0.06 -18.13
N GLY A 42 -12.98 -0.25 -18.82
CA GLY A 42 -11.96 0.79 -18.98
C GLY A 42 -11.10 1.01 -17.73
N GLN A 43 -11.22 0.15 -16.72
CA GLN A 43 -10.35 0.12 -15.54
C GLN A 43 -9.41 -1.06 -15.63
N HIS A 44 -8.18 -0.93 -15.14
CA HIS A 44 -7.27 -2.06 -14.94
C HIS A 44 -7.62 -2.83 -13.66
N SER A 45 -8.11 -2.12 -12.63
CA SER A 45 -8.65 -2.71 -11.41
C SER A 45 -10.07 -2.21 -11.12
N GLN A 46 -11.07 -2.84 -11.75
CA GLN A 46 -12.48 -2.60 -11.44
C GLN A 46 -12.81 -3.00 -10.00
N ARG A 47 -12.14 -4.04 -9.47
CA ARG A 47 -12.26 -4.44 -8.08
C ARG A 47 -11.95 -3.27 -7.13
N TRP A 48 -10.85 -2.55 -7.33
CA TRP A 48 -10.51 -1.42 -6.48
C TRP A 48 -11.44 -0.23 -6.68
N LYS A 49 -11.85 0.02 -7.91
CA LYS A 49 -12.83 1.07 -8.23
C LYS A 49 -14.16 0.89 -7.48
N GLN A 50 -14.59 -0.36 -7.29
CA GLN A 50 -15.82 -0.72 -6.54
C GLN A 50 -15.59 -0.97 -5.07
N PHE A 51 -14.32 -0.97 -4.61
CA PHE A 51 -14.00 -1.24 -3.23
C PHE A 51 -14.63 -0.17 -2.32
N PRO A 52 -15.56 -0.57 -1.41
CA PRO A 52 -16.25 0.39 -0.58
C PRO A 52 -15.32 0.87 0.53
N LEU A 53 -14.68 2.02 0.33
CA LEU A 53 -13.93 2.65 1.43
C LEU A 53 -14.88 2.88 2.61
N THR A 54 -14.54 2.33 3.75
CA THR A 54 -15.37 2.41 4.95
C THR A 54 -14.46 2.60 6.16
N PRO A 55 -14.56 3.75 6.84
CA PRO A 55 -15.26 4.97 6.42
C PRO A 55 -14.71 5.58 5.12
N GLU A 56 -15.47 6.45 4.48
CA GLU A 56 -15.08 7.08 3.18
C GLU A 56 -13.72 7.77 3.23
N LYS A 57 -13.37 8.34 4.39
CA LYS A 57 -12.08 9.00 4.60
C LYS A 57 -11.32 8.34 5.74
N VAL A 58 -10.22 7.69 5.40
CA VAL A 58 -9.31 7.09 6.36
C VAL A 58 -8.07 7.97 6.49
N PRO A 59 -7.74 8.49 7.69
CA PRO A 59 -6.57 9.36 7.87
C PRO A 59 -5.27 8.56 7.76
N LEU A 60 -4.18 9.27 7.56
CA LEU A 60 -2.85 8.73 7.80
C LEU A 60 -2.63 8.68 9.32
N PHE A 61 -2.61 7.48 9.90
CA PHE A 61 -2.51 7.31 11.35
C PHE A 61 -1.14 7.72 11.88
N LEU A 62 -1.13 8.65 12.85
CA LEU A 62 0.10 9.17 13.43
C LEU A 62 0.79 8.14 14.33
N ASP A 63 0.00 7.42 15.13
CA ASP A 63 0.45 6.40 16.07
C ASP A 63 -0.69 5.44 16.45
N HIS A 64 -0.40 4.47 17.32
CA HIS A 64 -1.38 3.51 17.80
C HIS A 64 -2.53 4.15 18.59
N SER A 65 -2.24 5.15 19.39
CA SER A 65 -3.25 5.85 20.20
C SER A 65 -4.21 6.64 19.31
N HIS A 66 -3.70 7.29 18.25
CA HIS A 66 -4.54 7.95 17.25
C HIS A 66 -5.44 6.93 16.54
N TYR A 67 -4.90 5.77 16.14
CA TYR A 67 -5.69 4.71 15.50
C TYR A 67 -6.82 4.20 16.40
N ILE A 68 -6.55 3.93 17.70
CA ILE A 68 -7.55 3.48 18.66
C ILE A 68 -8.67 4.51 18.76
N ARG A 69 -8.35 5.77 19.07
CA ARG A 69 -9.36 6.84 19.21
C ARG A 69 -10.20 6.98 17.95
N TRP A 70 -9.56 7.02 16.79
CA TRP A 70 -10.27 7.16 15.53
C TRP A 70 -11.23 5.99 15.27
N VAL A 71 -10.82 4.73 15.53
CA VAL A 71 -11.67 3.55 15.38
C VAL A 71 -12.86 3.61 16.33
N GLU A 72 -12.65 3.98 17.59
CA GLU A 72 -13.72 4.14 18.59
C GLU A 72 -14.71 5.23 18.19
N GLU A 73 -14.24 6.36 17.67
CA GLU A 73 -15.10 7.44 17.14
C GLU A 73 -15.96 6.95 15.97
N GLN A 74 -15.35 6.26 14.97
CA GLN A 74 -16.11 5.74 13.82
C GLN A 74 -17.16 4.68 14.23
N LEU A 75 -16.89 3.87 15.26
CA LEU A 75 -17.84 2.92 15.82
C LEU A 75 -18.97 3.64 16.57
N ALA A 76 -18.65 4.64 17.37
CA ALA A 76 -19.64 5.43 18.14
C ALA A 76 -20.58 6.22 17.22
N GLU A 77 -20.07 6.74 16.11
CA GLU A 77 -20.84 7.46 15.08
C GLU A 77 -21.63 6.53 14.13
N GLY A 78 -21.43 5.20 14.23
CA GLY A 78 -22.08 4.22 13.37
C GLY A 78 -21.56 4.15 11.95
N LEU A 79 -20.42 4.79 11.65
CA LEU A 79 -19.76 4.77 10.35
C LEU A 79 -19.07 3.44 10.07
N MET A 80 -18.76 2.69 11.11
CA MET A 80 -18.35 1.28 11.05
C MET A 80 -19.25 0.45 11.97
N ARG A 81 -19.63 -0.78 11.55
CA ARG A 81 -20.40 -1.73 12.39
C ARG A 81 -19.53 -2.44 13.43
N ASN A 82 -18.26 -2.61 13.10
CA ASN A 82 -17.23 -3.19 13.96
C ASN A 82 -15.85 -2.85 13.40
N GLU A 83 -14.81 -3.13 14.14
CA GLU A 83 -13.41 -2.83 13.77
C GLU A 83 -12.92 -3.56 12.51
N ARG A 84 -13.62 -4.60 12.04
CA ARG A 84 -13.29 -5.31 10.79
C ARG A 84 -13.75 -4.57 9.56
N HIS A 85 -14.68 -3.63 9.72
CA HIS A 85 -15.20 -2.79 8.64
C HIS A 85 -14.25 -1.68 8.19
N LEU A 86 -13.08 -1.55 8.80
CA LEU A 86 -12.05 -0.67 8.23
C LEU A 86 -11.57 -1.27 6.90
N TRP A 87 -12.10 -0.75 5.81
CA TRP A 87 -11.76 -1.11 4.44
C TRP A 87 -10.91 -0.01 3.82
N THR A 88 -9.65 -0.28 3.65
CA THR A 88 -8.60 0.62 3.14
C THR A 88 -7.53 -0.19 2.42
N SER A 89 -6.64 0.47 1.67
CA SER A 89 -5.55 -0.19 0.91
C SER A 89 -4.62 -1.00 1.82
N VAL A 90 -4.31 -0.49 2.99
CA VAL A 90 -3.47 -1.13 4.01
C VAL A 90 -3.98 -0.75 5.40
N ARG A 91 -3.87 -1.69 6.35
CA ARG A 91 -4.25 -1.43 7.74
C ARG A 91 -3.37 -2.20 8.72
N PRO A 92 -3.24 -1.72 9.97
CA PRO A 92 -2.72 -2.55 11.04
C PRO A 92 -3.75 -3.62 11.40
N ASN A 93 -3.29 -4.80 11.80
CA ASN A 93 -4.14 -5.92 12.17
C ASN A 93 -3.57 -6.70 13.34
N GLY A 94 -4.43 -7.44 14.06
CA GLY A 94 -4.06 -8.21 15.24
C GLY A 94 -5.25 -8.97 15.83
N PRO A 95 -5.00 -9.76 16.90
CA PRO A 95 -6.03 -10.64 17.49
C PRO A 95 -7.19 -9.88 18.15
N ARG A 96 -6.93 -8.70 18.72
CA ARG A 96 -7.95 -7.83 19.35
C ARG A 96 -7.82 -6.39 18.84
N ARG A 97 -7.94 -6.21 17.54
CA ARG A 97 -7.93 -4.89 16.92
C ARG A 97 -9.06 -4.01 17.48
N PRO A 98 -8.87 -2.72 17.78
CA PRO A 98 -7.65 -1.92 17.49
C PRO A 98 -6.55 -2.00 18.55
N TYR A 99 -6.75 -2.70 19.66
CA TYR A 99 -5.89 -2.65 20.85
C TYR A 99 -4.64 -3.53 20.73
N ASP A 100 -4.78 -4.79 20.25
CA ASP A 100 -3.67 -5.71 20.07
C ASP A 100 -3.38 -5.88 18.58
N LEU A 101 -2.22 -5.37 18.18
CA LEU A 101 -1.76 -5.39 16.80
C LEU A 101 -0.45 -6.18 16.71
N ASN A 102 -0.28 -6.94 15.62
CA ASN A 102 0.93 -7.75 15.42
C ASN A 102 1.34 -7.88 13.95
N ARG A 103 0.67 -7.19 13.03
CA ARG A 103 0.98 -7.26 11.60
C ARG A 103 0.39 -6.10 10.82
N LEU A 104 1.02 -5.83 9.70
CA LEU A 104 0.49 -5.04 8.59
C LEU A 104 -0.32 -5.97 7.67
N GLU A 105 -1.47 -5.53 7.22
CA GLU A 105 -2.31 -6.21 6.21
C GLU A 105 -2.47 -5.32 4.98
N LEU A 106 -1.81 -5.67 3.88
CA LEU A 106 -2.02 -5.06 2.56
C LEU A 106 -3.24 -5.69 1.90
N ARG A 107 -4.15 -4.84 1.36
CA ARG A 107 -5.45 -5.27 0.84
C ARG A 107 -5.75 -4.78 -0.57
N ILE A 108 -5.00 -3.83 -1.07
CA ILE A 108 -5.28 -3.14 -2.33
C ILE A 108 -5.16 -4.06 -3.55
N CYS A 109 -4.24 -5.02 -3.54
CA CYS A 109 -3.91 -5.86 -4.68
C CYS A 109 -5.12 -6.65 -5.21
N ASP A 110 -5.21 -6.75 -6.52
CA ASP A 110 -6.09 -7.71 -7.21
C ASP A 110 -5.55 -9.14 -7.07
N LEU A 111 -6.18 -10.09 -7.73
CA LEU A 111 -5.75 -11.48 -7.73
C LEU A 111 -4.52 -11.64 -8.64
N VAL A 112 -3.41 -12.05 -8.07
CA VAL A 112 -2.21 -12.47 -8.80
C VAL A 112 -2.26 -13.99 -8.95
N THR A 113 -2.30 -14.49 -10.16
CA THR A 113 -2.47 -15.93 -10.45
C THR A 113 -1.14 -16.66 -10.56
N ASP A 114 -0.05 -15.98 -10.94
CA ASP A 114 1.29 -16.56 -10.93
C ASP A 114 1.92 -16.48 -9.54
N PRO A 115 2.26 -17.63 -8.91
CA PRO A 115 2.92 -17.65 -7.62
C PRO A 115 4.27 -16.90 -7.59
N ALA A 116 5.01 -16.89 -8.71
CA ALA A 116 6.30 -16.22 -8.77
C ALA A 116 6.14 -14.69 -8.72
N GLU A 117 5.14 -14.15 -9.40
CA GLU A 117 4.78 -12.71 -9.33
C GLU A 117 4.27 -12.32 -7.95
N LEU A 118 3.42 -13.16 -7.33
CA LEU A 118 2.95 -12.92 -5.97
C LEU A 118 4.12 -12.88 -4.97
N ILE A 119 5.09 -13.77 -5.12
CA ILE A 119 6.31 -13.79 -4.29
C ILE A 119 7.13 -12.53 -4.55
N ALA A 120 7.25 -12.09 -5.80
CA ALA A 120 8.00 -10.89 -6.16
C ALA A 120 7.38 -9.63 -5.54
N ILE A 121 6.06 -9.46 -5.64
CA ILE A 121 5.32 -8.34 -5.00
C ILE A 121 5.48 -8.39 -3.48
N THR A 122 5.46 -9.58 -2.89
CA THR A 122 5.66 -9.75 -1.44
C THR A 122 7.09 -9.40 -1.03
N ALA A 123 8.09 -9.82 -1.80
CA ALA A 123 9.49 -9.52 -1.56
C ALA A 123 9.78 -8.00 -1.70
N LEU A 124 9.19 -7.33 -2.71
CA LEU A 124 9.27 -5.88 -2.84
C LEU A 124 8.74 -5.18 -1.57
N LEU A 125 7.54 -5.55 -1.10
CA LEU A 125 6.95 -5.00 0.11
C LEU A 125 7.84 -5.25 1.34
N GLU A 126 8.33 -6.49 1.52
CA GLU A 126 9.21 -6.84 2.65
C GLU A 126 10.49 -6.01 2.64
N LEU A 127 11.19 -5.93 1.50
CA LEU A 127 12.42 -5.16 1.36
C LEU A 127 12.19 -3.66 1.61
N ARG A 128 11.07 -3.12 1.15
CA ARG A 128 10.70 -1.74 1.39
C ARG A 128 10.50 -1.45 2.88
N LEU A 129 9.89 -2.39 3.62
CA LEU A 129 9.73 -2.28 5.08
C LEU A 129 11.06 -2.46 5.82
N LEU A 130 11.98 -3.29 5.33
CA LEU A 130 13.32 -3.39 5.90
C LEU A 130 14.10 -2.09 5.71
N GLN A 131 14.02 -1.43 4.54
CA GLN A 131 14.59 -0.09 4.34
C GLN A 131 14.01 0.93 5.33
N LEU A 132 12.69 0.93 5.53
CA LEU A 132 12.04 1.82 6.49
C LEU A 132 12.57 1.58 7.90
N ARG A 133 12.73 0.33 8.32
CA ARG A 133 13.29 -0.03 9.64
C ARG A 133 14.68 0.54 9.83
N ASP A 134 15.51 0.46 8.80
CA ASP A 134 16.91 0.88 8.85
C ASP A 134 17.07 2.41 8.71
N ALA A 135 16.10 3.09 8.06
CA ALA A 135 16.12 4.55 7.83
C ALA A 135 14.76 5.24 8.11
N PRO A 136 14.19 5.12 9.32
CA PRO A 136 12.84 5.62 9.61
C PRO A 136 12.72 7.15 9.52
N GLN A 137 13.81 7.89 9.71
CA GLN A 137 13.81 9.36 9.58
C GLN A 137 13.68 9.84 8.14
N GLN A 138 14.01 8.98 7.17
CA GLN A 138 13.99 9.31 5.75
C GLN A 138 12.74 8.75 5.05
N LEU A 139 12.21 7.63 5.54
CA LEU A 139 11.16 6.86 4.85
C LEU A 139 9.81 6.87 5.57
N ASP A 140 9.70 7.37 6.80
CA ASP A 140 8.39 7.59 7.41
C ASP A 140 7.78 8.90 6.86
N PRO A 141 6.66 8.83 6.12
CA PRO A 141 6.08 10.00 5.46
C PRO A 141 5.78 11.18 6.39
N ILE A 142 5.36 10.94 7.62
CA ILE A 142 5.08 12.05 8.55
C ILE A 142 6.35 12.74 9.09
N ARG A 143 7.53 12.14 8.90
CA ARG A 143 8.82 12.67 9.36
C ARG A 143 9.62 13.36 8.25
N SER A 144 9.44 12.90 7.01
CA SER A 144 10.30 13.29 5.89
C SER A 144 9.59 14.00 4.74
N SER A 145 8.26 13.86 4.62
CA SER A 145 7.50 14.53 3.57
C SER A 145 7.42 16.05 3.79
N ARG A 146 7.32 16.79 2.69
CA ARG A 146 6.96 18.21 2.69
C ARG A 146 5.46 18.44 2.83
N LEU A 147 4.66 17.38 2.67
CA LEU A 147 3.21 17.40 2.75
C LEU A 147 2.74 17.11 4.17
N THR A 148 1.61 17.68 4.56
CA THR A 148 0.95 17.37 5.82
C THR A 148 0.31 15.97 5.78
N ALA A 149 0.04 15.36 6.94
CA ALA A 149 -0.62 14.06 7.03
C ALA A 149 -1.97 14.02 6.29
N LYS A 150 -2.71 15.14 6.25
CA LYS A 150 -3.97 15.27 5.52
C LYS A 150 -3.75 15.28 4.01
N GLU A 151 -2.76 16.02 3.53
CA GLU A 151 -2.39 16.05 2.11
C GLU A 151 -1.88 14.69 1.65
N LEU A 152 -1.06 14.01 2.46
CA LEU A 152 -0.60 12.65 2.20
C LEU A 152 -1.74 11.64 2.06
N ALA A 153 -2.75 11.70 2.94
CA ALA A 153 -3.92 10.83 2.83
C ALA A 153 -4.70 11.09 1.53
N THR A 154 -4.90 12.37 1.17
CA THR A 154 -5.58 12.75 -0.07
C THR A 154 -4.80 12.32 -1.31
N LEU A 155 -3.47 12.51 -1.29
CA LEU A 155 -2.57 12.09 -2.36
C LEU A 155 -2.60 10.57 -2.56
N ALA A 156 -2.55 9.80 -1.46
CA ALA A 156 -2.62 8.34 -1.51
C ALA A 156 -3.93 7.85 -2.14
N ASP A 157 -5.08 8.46 -1.77
CA ASP A 157 -6.39 8.12 -2.35
C ASP A 157 -6.43 8.45 -3.87
N ALA A 158 -5.84 9.57 -4.28
CA ALA A 158 -5.76 9.96 -5.69
C ALA A 158 -4.85 9.01 -6.50
N ASN A 159 -3.70 8.64 -5.94
CA ASN A 159 -2.78 7.68 -6.55
C ASN A 159 -3.42 6.29 -6.67
N ASP A 160 -4.12 5.81 -5.64
CA ASP A 160 -4.84 4.54 -5.67
C ASP A 160 -5.88 4.53 -6.80
N ALA A 161 -6.62 5.64 -6.99
CA ALA A 161 -7.60 5.78 -8.06
C ALA A 161 -6.95 5.83 -9.46
N ALA A 162 -5.83 6.54 -9.62
CA ALA A 162 -5.09 6.62 -10.87
C ALA A 162 -4.52 5.24 -11.26
N ALA A 163 -3.91 4.51 -10.32
CA ALA A 163 -3.41 3.17 -10.55
C ALA A 163 -4.51 2.15 -10.87
N ALA A 164 -5.70 2.28 -10.28
CA ALA A 164 -6.85 1.45 -10.64
C ALA A 164 -7.31 1.69 -12.09
N HIS A 165 -7.16 2.91 -12.60
CA HIS A 165 -7.56 3.29 -13.94
C HIS A 165 -6.52 2.91 -15.01
N GLU A 166 -5.24 3.25 -14.79
CA GLU A 166 -4.17 3.17 -15.81
C GLU A 166 -3.01 2.25 -15.44
N SER A 167 -3.06 1.57 -14.27
CA SER A 167 -2.03 0.63 -13.82
C SER A 167 -0.61 1.23 -13.88
N LEU A 168 0.32 0.56 -14.55
CA LEU A 168 1.72 0.97 -14.67
C LEU A 168 1.94 2.27 -15.45
N ASP A 169 0.98 2.66 -16.29
CA ASP A 169 1.06 3.88 -17.11
C ASP A 169 0.46 5.10 -16.40
N ALA A 170 -0.10 4.91 -15.20
CA ALA A 170 -0.68 5.98 -14.40
C ALA A 170 0.36 7.05 -14.05
N THR A 171 -0.06 8.32 -14.10
CA THR A 171 0.68 9.41 -13.48
C THR A 171 0.30 9.47 -12.00
N LEU A 172 1.27 9.20 -11.15
CA LEU A 172 1.17 9.26 -9.70
C LEU A 172 1.89 10.50 -9.16
N HIS A 173 1.73 10.77 -7.88
CA HIS A 173 2.42 11.86 -7.19
C HIS A 173 3.25 11.29 -6.03
N ARG A 174 4.51 11.70 -5.95
CA ARG A 174 5.41 11.26 -4.88
C ARG A 174 4.95 11.80 -3.53
N TRP A 175 5.01 10.94 -2.54
CA TRP A 175 4.62 11.35 -1.18
C TRP A 175 5.66 12.29 -0.53
N GLU A 176 6.89 12.34 -1.01
CA GLU A 176 7.97 13.19 -0.49
C GLU A 176 7.66 14.68 -0.66
N ASP A 177 7.13 15.06 -1.82
CA ASP A 177 6.96 16.48 -2.19
C ASP A 177 5.76 16.77 -3.11
N GLY A 178 4.98 15.76 -3.49
CA GLY A 178 3.85 15.89 -4.40
C GLY A 178 4.23 15.97 -5.88
N SER A 179 5.49 15.78 -6.26
CA SER A 179 5.92 15.84 -7.67
C SER A 179 5.34 14.68 -8.49
N PRO A 180 4.96 14.91 -9.77
CA PRO A 180 4.42 13.86 -10.62
C PRO A 180 5.51 12.90 -11.08
N VAL A 181 5.14 11.63 -11.23
CA VAL A 181 6.00 10.54 -11.72
C VAL A 181 5.12 9.47 -12.37
N THR A 182 5.58 8.78 -13.41
CA THR A 182 4.85 7.60 -13.89
C THR A 182 5.01 6.45 -12.90
N CYS A 183 3.97 5.64 -12.74
CA CYS A 183 4.00 4.48 -11.84
C CYS A 183 5.19 3.55 -12.15
N ARG A 184 5.41 3.27 -13.44
CA ARG A 184 6.52 2.45 -13.93
C ARG A 184 7.89 3.00 -13.52
N ALA A 185 8.14 4.29 -13.77
CA ALA A 185 9.40 4.93 -13.40
C ALA A 185 9.64 4.92 -11.89
N TRP A 186 8.57 5.12 -11.09
CA TRP A 186 8.71 5.05 -9.62
C TRP A 186 9.04 3.64 -9.15
N LEU A 187 8.44 2.61 -9.74
CA LEU A 187 8.75 1.20 -9.44
C LEU A 187 10.19 0.83 -9.84
N GLU A 188 10.66 1.27 -11.02
CA GLU A 188 12.04 1.05 -11.47
C GLU A 188 13.05 1.67 -10.48
N GLU A 189 12.83 2.92 -10.08
CA GLU A 189 13.66 3.58 -9.06
C GLU A 189 13.64 2.85 -7.71
N LEU A 190 12.47 2.36 -7.28
CA LEU A 190 12.33 1.58 -6.05
C LEU A 190 13.12 0.26 -6.12
N LEU A 191 13.04 -0.46 -7.23
CA LEU A 191 13.78 -1.70 -7.44
C LEU A 191 15.29 -1.47 -7.40
N ASP A 192 15.78 -0.40 -8.01
CA ASP A 192 17.18 0.00 -7.94
C ASP A 192 17.61 0.28 -6.49
N GLN A 193 16.77 1.01 -5.74
CA GLN A 193 17.04 1.35 -4.33
C GLN A 193 17.07 0.13 -3.40
N ILE A 194 16.23 -0.88 -3.64
CA ILE A 194 16.18 -2.08 -2.77
C ILE A 194 17.16 -3.17 -3.19
N SER A 195 17.75 -3.11 -4.40
CA SER A 195 18.64 -4.15 -4.93
C SER A 195 19.80 -4.52 -4.00
N PRO A 196 20.53 -3.56 -3.36
CA PRO A 196 21.59 -3.91 -2.41
C PRO A 196 21.05 -4.69 -1.19
N LEU A 197 19.87 -4.31 -0.69
CA LEU A 197 19.24 -4.98 0.44
C LEU A 197 18.73 -6.36 0.05
N ALA A 198 18.18 -6.50 -1.15
CA ALA A 198 17.76 -7.78 -1.72
C ALA A 198 18.94 -8.75 -1.85
N GLN A 199 20.12 -8.27 -2.24
CA GLN A 199 21.34 -9.06 -2.26
C GLN A 199 21.76 -9.50 -0.86
N GLN A 200 21.73 -8.59 0.10
CA GLN A 200 22.08 -8.87 1.51
C GLN A 200 21.16 -9.94 2.13
N HIS A 201 19.88 -9.92 1.80
CA HIS A 201 18.87 -10.85 2.31
C HIS A 201 18.63 -12.09 1.41
N ASN A 202 19.42 -12.27 0.34
CA ASN A 202 19.26 -13.37 -0.65
C ASN A 202 17.89 -13.41 -1.32
N LEU A 203 17.27 -12.24 -1.57
CA LEU A 203 15.96 -12.09 -2.18
C LEU A 203 16.00 -11.65 -3.67
N LEU A 204 17.18 -11.51 -4.28
CA LEU A 204 17.28 -11.10 -5.69
C LEU A 204 16.56 -12.04 -6.64
N SER A 205 16.58 -13.35 -6.38
CA SER A 205 15.89 -14.33 -7.23
C SER A 205 14.37 -14.18 -7.18
N GLN A 206 13.82 -13.77 -6.06
CA GLN A 206 12.39 -13.51 -5.88
C GLN A 206 11.92 -12.26 -6.61
N LEU A 207 12.81 -11.30 -6.85
CA LEU A 207 12.48 -10.07 -7.58
C LEU A 207 12.54 -10.22 -9.12
N ARG A 208 13.10 -11.32 -9.66
CA ARG A 208 13.23 -11.50 -11.11
C ARG A 208 11.92 -11.33 -11.91
N PRO A 209 10.74 -11.78 -11.41
CA PRO A 209 9.49 -11.59 -12.15
C PRO A 209 9.10 -10.12 -12.32
N MET A 210 9.69 -9.18 -11.53
CA MET A 210 9.41 -7.76 -11.67
C MET A 210 9.74 -7.20 -13.04
N ASP A 211 10.78 -7.72 -13.71
CA ASP A 211 11.17 -7.27 -15.05
C ASP A 211 10.05 -7.54 -16.09
N ASP A 212 9.37 -8.69 -15.96
CA ASP A 212 8.27 -9.06 -16.84
C ASP A 212 6.98 -8.31 -16.44
N LEU A 213 6.68 -8.18 -15.15
CA LEU A 213 5.57 -7.40 -14.65
C LEU A 213 5.66 -5.93 -15.09
N LEU A 214 6.83 -5.32 -15.01
CA LEU A 214 7.03 -3.93 -15.44
C LEU A 214 6.91 -3.75 -16.96
N ARG A 215 7.21 -4.77 -17.75
CA ARG A 215 7.05 -4.72 -19.21
C ARG A 215 5.61 -4.91 -19.66
N ASN A 216 4.94 -5.90 -19.09
CA ASN A 216 3.70 -6.45 -19.65
C ASN A 216 2.47 -6.16 -18.77
N GLY A 217 2.66 -5.80 -17.51
CA GLY A 217 1.62 -5.83 -16.49
C GLY A 217 1.29 -7.26 -16.04
N ASN A 218 0.33 -7.38 -15.11
CA ASN A 218 -0.20 -8.67 -14.62
C ASN A 218 -1.31 -9.16 -15.52
#